data_3ec9acb2ea565abd0a04353afa77b574
#
_entry.id   3ec9acb2ea565abd0a04353afa77b574
#
_cell.length_a   1.000
_cell.length_b   1.000
_cell.length_c   1.000
_cell.angle_alpha   90.00
_cell.angle_beta   90.00
_cell.angle_gamma   90.00
#
_symmetry.space_group_name_H-M   'P 1'
#
loop_
_entity.id
_entity.type
_entity.pdbx_description
1 polymer ?
#
loop_
_entity_poly.entity_id
_entity_poly.type
_entity_poly.pdbx_seq_one_letter_code
_entity_poly.pdbx_strand_id
1 'polypeptide(L)'
;MTGVMTAHPGRARTALLCATALLGTVLPAGGAWAVNGTGAPAASCVASPEPTGGEAKQILDIAEAAQKELDLNAVLLRVTRDGREVVTVALGESMTGVPATADMHFRAGSVAIVYMGIAMLQLVEDGKADLDDPISRWLPDAPHADEITLRMLGASTSGLHDYVPDPKFLAALYADPFRQWTPDELVGISAAHPLLYEPGTSWSYSHANFVLLGQALEKISGMPLAEVMKRQITGPAALDNTRNSFTPQIEEPVLHSFDAERGKYEESTYWNPSWTTAPGAVLNTHICDLARSAEVVGTGELLSPQSFKVQLDPGTVGLGGNTPGCAPKDCFRQLPARHFGYGVIVQNGWIQSNPSFAGYAAIQAYLPSEHLAIAVSTTVGPKGPETNTAQTIAGRIAAVLTPKNSLAG
;
A
#
# COMPACT_ATOMS: atom_id res chain seq x y z
N MET A 1 -31.92 -33.25 47.72
CA MET A 1 -31.07 -33.95 48.69
C MET A 1 -29.78 -33.22 48.70
N THR A 2 -29.64 -32.31 49.64
CA THR A 2 -28.82 -32.32 50.86
C THR A 2 -27.35 -32.45 50.54
N GLY A 3 -26.56 -31.46 50.66
CA GLY A 3 -26.05 -30.73 51.81
C GLY A 3 -24.54 -31.00 51.83
N VAL A 4 -23.59 -30.28 52.25
CA VAL A 4 -23.40 -29.37 53.38
C VAL A 4 -22.04 -28.67 53.21
N MET A 5 -22.02 -27.42 53.59
CA MET A 5 -20.84 -26.59 53.85
C MET A 5 -19.92 -27.19 54.93
N THR A 6 -18.61 -26.89 54.90
CA THR A 6 -17.88 -26.55 56.14
C THR A 6 -16.68 -25.64 55.85
N ALA A 7 -16.49 -24.70 56.77
CA ALA A 7 -15.59 -23.55 56.77
C ALA A 7 -14.31 -23.81 57.65
N HIS A 8 -13.29 -23.00 57.30
CA HIS A 8 -12.16 -22.40 58.05
C HIS A 8 -11.65 -23.01 59.39
N PRO A 9 -10.39 -22.81 59.81
CA PRO A 9 -9.68 -21.55 60.09
C PRO A 9 -8.15 -21.55 59.76
N GLY A 10 -7.40 -20.52 59.54
CA GLY A 10 -7.01 -19.35 60.27
C GLY A 10 -5.74 -19.52 61.13
N ARG A 11 -4.73 -18.61 60.99
CA ARG A 11 -3.56 -18.27 61.84
C ARG A 11 -2.24 -18.38 61.08
N ALA A 12 -1.19 -17.55 61.26
CA ALA A 12 -0.97 -16.32 62.01
C ALA A 12 0.42 -15.80 61.59
N ARG A 13 0.63 -14.54 61.78
CA ARG A 13 1.85 -13.74 61.57
C ARG A 13 3.11 -14.31 62.19
N THR A 14 4.28 -14.13 61.53
CA THR A 14 5.51 -13.81 62.26
C THR A 14 6.39 -12.89 61.39
N ALA A 15 6.64 -11.70 61.92
CA ALA A 15 7.64 -10.76 61.43
C ALA A 15 9.00 -11.17 62.01
N LEU A 16 10.05 -11.07 61.18
CA LEU A 16 11.41 -11.09 61.68
C LEU A 16 12.21 -9.98 61.03
N LEU A 17 12.50 -8.95 61.81
CA LEU A 17 13.50 -7.92 61.54
C LEU A 17 14.88 -8.54 61.71
N CYS A 18 15.79 -8.32 60.79
CA CYS A 18 17.23 -8.28 61.06
C CYS A 18 17.88 -7.18 60.25
N ALA A 19 18.61 -6.36 60.95
CA ALA A 19 19.27 -5.14 60.53
C ALA A 19 20.71 -5.40 60.02
N THR A 20 21.15 -4.50 59.13
CA THR A 20 22.50 -3.96 58.92
C THR A 20 23.66 -4.86 58.51
N ALA A 21 24.21 -4.55 57.32
CA ALA A 21 25.64 -4.23 57.18
C ALA A 21 25.85 -3.44 55.85
N LEU A 22 26.26 -2.18 55.96
CA LEU A 22 26.81 -1.35 54.89
C LEU A 22 28.21 -1.84 54.51
N LEU A 23 28.40 -2.31 53.29
CA LEU A 23 29.70 -2.41 52.64
C LEU A 23 29.62 -1.61 51.34
N GLY A 24 30.29 -0.45 51.35
CA GLY A 24 30.44 0.40 50.19
C GLY A 24 31.37 -0.26 49.15
N THR A 25 30.85 -0.46 47.95
CA THR A 25 31.64 -0.67 46.75
C THR A 25 31.45 0.50 45.81
N VAL A 26 32.52 1.24 45.63
CA VAL A 26 32.67 2.30 44.65
C VAL A 26 32.64 1.65 43.26
N LEU A 27 31.56 1.86 42.49
CA LEU A 27 31.50 1.54 41.07
C LEU A 27 31.93 2.74 40.27
N PRO A 28 32.73 2.56 39.19
CA PRO A 28 33.14 3.68 38.34
C PRO A 28 31.94 4.24 37.59
N ALA A 29 31.91 5.57 37.49
CA ALA A 29 30.92 6.32 36.75
C ALA A 29 30.97 5.93 35.24
N GLY A 30 30.08 5.01 34.84
CA GLY A 30 29.78 4.74 33.45
C GLY A 30 29.03 5.95 32.88
N GLY A 31 29.64 6.64 31.94
CA GLY A 31 29.01 7.78 31.24
C GLY A 31 27.68 7.35 30.63
N ALA A 32 26.60 7.93 31.13
CA ALA A 32 25.30 7.87 30.47
C ALA A 32 25.45 8.65 29.14
N TRP A 33 25.47 7.94 28.05
CA TRP A 33 25.22 8.54 26.75
C TRP A 33 23.75 8.95 26.75
N ALA A 34 23.54 10.25 27.04
CA ALA A 34 22.24 10.85 26.77
C ALA A 34 22.07 10.84 25.23
N VAL A 35 21.27 9.94 24.74
CA VAL A 35 20.71 10.02 23.39
C VAL A 35 19.74 11.20 23.43
N ASN A 36 20.25 12.39 23.12
CA ASN A 36 19.40 13.53 22.80
C ASN A 36 18.72 13.26 21.45
N GLY A 37 17.73 12.41 21.48
CA GLY A 37 16.74 12.31 20.42
C GLY A 37 15.77 13.48 20.55
N THR A 38 16.18 14.71 20.23
CA THR A 38 15.26 15.77 19.85
C THR A 38 14.83 15.48 18.41
N GLY A 39 14.02 14.45 18.21
CA GLY A 39 13.19 14.37 17.02
C GLY A 39 12.33 15.62 17.01
N ALA A 40 12.50 16.50 16.03
CA ALA A 40 11.52 17.53 15.78
C ALA A 40 10.15 16.84 15.69
N PRO A 41 9.08 17.39 16.30
CA PRO A 41 7.76 16.83 16.18
C PRO A 41 7.47 16.62 14.68
N ALA A 42 6.97 15.44 14.31
CA ALA A 42 6.58 15.15 12.93
C ALA A 42 5.74 16.34 12.45
N ALA A 43 6.12 16.92 11.31
CA ALA A 43 5.39 18.08 10.79
C ALA A 43 3.93 17.65 10.61
N SER A 44 3.02 18.42 11.23
CA SER A 44 1.58 18.13 11.14
C SER A 44 1.16 18.15 9.67
N CYS A 45 0.42 17.11 9.23
CA CYS A 45 -0.13 17.06 7.88
C CYS A 45 -1.33 18.01 7.79
N VAL A 46 -1.08 19.22 7.32
CA VAL A 46 -2.11 20.27 7.19
C VAL A 46 -2.10 20.85 5.78
N ALA A 47 -3.25 21.29 5.32
CA ALA A 47 -3.35 21.98 4.05
C ALA A 47 -2.54 23.30 4.09
N SER A 48 -1.87 23.60 2.97
CA SER A 48 -1.14 24.87 2.81
C SER A 48 -2.12 26.04 2.87
N PRO A 49 -1.68 27.22 3.31
CA PRO A 49 -2.43 28.44 3.08
C PRO A 49 -2.75 28.63 1.58
N GLU A 50 -3.89 29.24 1.27
CA GLU A 50 -4.33 29.43 -0.11
C GLU A 50 -3.24 30.16 -0.93
N PRO A 51 -2.69 29.51 -1.97
CA PRO A 51 -1.61 30.10 -2.75
C PRO A 51 -2.12 31.19 -3.68
N THR A 52 -1.38 32.29 -3.77
CA THR A 52 -1.75 33.47 -4.58
C THR A 52 -1.09 33.49 -5.97
N GLY A 53 -0.22 32.52 -6.28
CA GLY A 53 0.47 32.44 -7.58
C GLY A 53 1.45 31.28 -7.69
N GLY A 54 2.15 31.20 -8.83
CA GLY A 54 3.16 30.18 -9.11
C GLY A 54 2.60 28.77 -9.32
N GLU A 55 3.47 27.74 -9.20
CA GLU A 55 3.11 26.33 -9.39
C GLU A 55 2.00 25.91 -8.39
N ALA A 56 2.09 26.34 -7.16
CA ALA A 56 1.12 26.00 -6.12
C ALA A 56 -0.31 26.43 -6.50
N LYS A 57 -0.48 27.63 -7.07
CA LYS A 57 -1.80 28.10 -7.52
C LYS A 57 -2.31 27.31 -8.72
N GLN A 58 -1.43 26.98 -9.68
CA GLN A 58 -1.80 26.16 -10.83
C GLN A 58 -2.27 24.77 -10.40
N ILE A 59 -1.60 24.17 -9.41
CA ILE A 59 -1.99 22.86 -8.85
C ILE A 59 -3.35 22.95 -8.16
N LEU A 60 -3.59 23.99 -7.36
CA LEU A 60 -4.88 24.22 -6.70
C LEU A 60 -6.01 24.36 -7.73
N ASP A 61 -5.80 25.20 -8.79
CA ASP A 61 -6.79 25.41 -9.85
C ASP A 61 -7.15 24.10 -10.58
N ILE A 62 -6.15 23.25 -10.84
CA ILE A 62 -6.36 21.92 -11.43
C ILE A 62 -7.20 21.04 -10.50
N ALA A 63 -6.90 21.04 -9.20
CA ALA A 63 -7.62 20.23 -8.23
C ALA A 63 -9.09 20.68 -8.08
N GLU A 64 -9.33 21.99 -7.98
CA GLU A 64 -10.69 22.58 -7.89
C GLU A 64 -11.52 22.32 -9.16
N ALA A 65 -10.90 22.47 -10.33
CA ALA A 65 -11.56 22.18 -11.59
C ALA A 65 -11.93 20.70 -11.70
N ALA A 66 -10.98 19.81 -11.36
CA ALA A 66 -11.19 18.37 -11.39
C ALA A 66 -12.25 17.91 -10.38
N GLN A 67 -12.27 18.47 -9.17
CA GLN A 67 -13.30 18.16 -8.17
C GLN A 67 -14.70 18.38 -8.71
N LYS A 68 -14.93 19.52 -9.37
CA LYS A 68 -16.24 19.87 -9.94
C LYS A 68 -16.57 19.05 -11.20
N GLU A 69 -15.60 18.89 -12.10
CA GLU A 69 -15.78 18.20 -13.38
C GLU A 69 -16.05 16.70 -13.19
N LEU A 70 -15.33 16.07 -12.25
CA LEU A 70 -15.39 14.63 -12.02
C LEU A 70 -16.37 14.24 -10.91
N ASP A 71 -17.16 15.17 -10.39
CA ASP A 71 -18.10 14.94 -9.29
C ASP A 71 -17.44 14.22 -8.11
N LEU A 72 -16.41 14.85 -7.52
CA LEU A 72 -15.68 14.27 -6.38
C LEU A 72 -16.16 14.88 -5.07
N ASN A 73 -16.40 14.02 -4.07
CA ASN A 73 -16.72 14.46 -2.71
C ASN A 73 -15.52 15.17 -2.09
N ALA A 74 -14.34 14.57 -2.20
CA ALA A 74 -13.11 15.13 -1.68
C ALA A 74 -11.92 14.92 -2.61
N VAL A 75 -10.94 15.83 -2.52
CA VAL A 75 -9.62 15.73 -3.12
C VAL A 75 -8.59 16.09 -2.06
N LEU A 76 -7.72 15.15 -1.71
CA LEU A 76 -6.51 15.38 -0.93
C LEU A 76 -5.32 15.26 -1.87
N LEU A 77 -4.44 16.22 -1.89
CA LEU A 77 -3.21 16.12 -2.67
C LEU A 77 -2.03 16.78 -1.97
N ARG A 78 -0.84 16.27 -2.23
CA ARG A 78 0.41 16.88 -1.85
C ARG A 78 1.41 16.76 -2.98
N VAL A 79 2.05 17.88 -3.31
CA VAL A 79 3.17 17.92 -4.26
C VAL A 79 4.41 18.39 -3.52
N THR A 80 5.51 17.67 -3.70
CA THR A 80 6.82 18.03 -3.15
C THR A 80 7.87 18.04 -4.26
N ARG A 81 8.87 18.91 -4.14
CA ARG A 81 10.03 18.98 -5.01
C ARG A 81 11.30 19.09 -4.15
N ASP A 82 12.31 18.27 -4.43
CA ASP A 82 13.53 18.16 -3.62
C ASP A 82 13.23 17.91 -2.12
N GLY A 83 12.21 17.09 -1.83
CA GLY A 83 11.75 16.80 -0.47
C GLY A 83 11.07 17.96 0.24
N ARG A 84 10.79 19.08 -0.47
CA ARG A 84 10.11 20.26 0.08
C ARG A 84 8.71 20.39 -0.45
N GLU A 85 7.80 20.76 0.40
CA GLU A 85 6.41 21.03 0.02
C GLU A 85 6.33 22.17 -1.02
N VAL A 86 5.63 21.89 -2.12
CA VAL A 86 5.14 22.87 -3.07
C VAL A 86 3.75 23.33 -2.63
N VAL A 87 2.86 22.36 -2.38
CA VAL A 87 1.49 22.61 -1.88
C VAL A 87 0.90 21.32 -1.29
N THR A 88 0.08 21.48 -0.26
CA THR A 88 -0.83 20.46 0.26
C THR A 88 -2.26 21.00 0.20
N VAL A 89 -3.17 20.25 -0.43
CA VAL A 89 -4.55 20.67 -0.69
C VAL A 89 -5.52 19.66 -0.07
N ALA A 90 -6.58 20.17 0.54
CA ALA A 90 -7.75 19.41 0.98
C ALA A 90 -9.00 20.15 0.52
N LEU A 91 -9.79 19.54 -0.35
CA LEU A 91 -11.01 20.12 -0.93
C LEU A 91 -12.21 19.22 -0.66
N GLY A 92 -13.37 19.83 -0.53
CA GLY A 92 -14.65 19.14 -0.41
C GLY A 92 -14.95 18.63 0.99
N GLU A 93 -15.72 17.56 1.06
CA GLU A 93 -16.24 17.01 2.31
C GLU A 93 -15.95 15.50 2.39
N SER A 94 -15.57 15.04 3.59
CA SER A 94 -15.49 13.61 3.90
C SER A 94 -16.89 12.99 3.95
N MET A 95 -17.78 13.66 4.67
CA MET A 95 -19.23 13.39 4.75
C MET A 95 -19.97 14.71 4.72
N THR A 96 -21.29 14.66 4.51
CA THR A 96 -22.15 15.86 4.54
C THR A 96 -21.88 16.72 5.77
N GLY A 97 -21.41 17.94 5.55
CA GLY A 97 -21.09 18.93 6.59
C GLY A 97 -19.78 18.67 7.36
N VAL A 98 -18.96 17.71 6.93
CA VAL A 98 -17.65 17.44 7.50
C VAL A 98 -16.56 17.76 6.46
N PRO A 99 -15.92 18.93 6.52
CA PRO A 99 -14.86 19.29 5.58
C PRO A 99 -13.74 18.26 5.57
N ALA A 100 -13.23 17.94 4.39
CA ALA A 100 -12.03 17.10 4.26
C ALA A 100 -10.80 17.84 4.76
N THR A 101 -9.90 17.13 5.47
CA THR A 101 -8.64 17.66 5.99
C THR A 101 -7.47 16.80 5.53
N ALA A 102 -6.27 17.38 5.43
CA ALA A 102 -5.10 16.69 4.89
C ALA A 102 -4.63 15.52 5.76
N ASP A 103 -4.92 15.55 7.06
CA ASP A 103 -4.59 14.50 8.02
C ASP A 103 -5.59 13.33 8.05
N MET A 104 -6.67 13.40 7.30
CA MET A 104 -7.63 12.29 7.20
C MET A 104 -6.99 11.07 6.54
N HIS A 105 -7.21 9.90 7.17
CA HIS A 105 -6.75 8.62 6.66
C HIS A 105 -7.72 8.06 5.62
N PHE A 106 -7.15 7.46 4.59
CA PHE A 106 -7.87 6.83 3.49
C PHE A 106 -7.20 5.51 3.09
N ARG A 107 -7.91 4.70 2.28
CA ARG A 107 -7.35 3.48 1.74
C ARG A 107 -6.52 3.78 0.49
N ALA A 108 -5.23 3.47 0.56
CA ALA A 108 -4.30 3.57 -0.56
C ALA A 108 -4.06 2.21 -1.25
N GLY A 109 -4.91 1.22 -1.00
CA GLY A 109 -5.00 -0.05 -1.74
C GLY A 109 -3.65 -0.66 -2.12
N SER A 110 -3.47 -0.86 -3.42
CA SER A 110 -2.30 -1.53 -4.01
C SER A 110 -0.96 -0.78 -3.90
N VAL A 111 -0.89 0.38 -3.23
CA VAL A 111 0.41 0.92 -2.78
C VAL A 111 1.13 -0.11 -1.90
N ALA A 112 0.39 -0.95 -1.16
CA ALA A 112 0.94 -2.06 -0.41
C ALA A 112 1.76 -3.05 -1.27
N ILE A 113 1.43 -3.22 -2.54
CA ILE A 113 2.18 -4.09 -3.48
C ILE A 113 3.61 -3.59 -3.65
N VAL A 114 3.80 -2.27 -3.73
CA VAL A 114 5.13 -1.66 -3.81
C VAL A 114 5.96 -2.04 -2.59
N TYR A 115 5.35 -1.96 -1.40
CA TYR A 115 6.01 -2.29 -0.14
C TYR A 115 6.34 -3.79 -0.05
N MET A 116 5.47 -4.65 -0.53
CA MET A 116 5.75 -6.09 -0.64
C MET A 116 6.93 -6.36 -1.56
N GLY A 117 7.01 -5.66 -2.70
CA GLY A 117 8.13 -5.74 -3.62
C GLY A 117 9.46 -5.34 -2.96
N ILE A 118 9.48 -4.19 -2.27
CA ILE A 118 10.67 -3.72 -1.54
C ILE A 118 11.05 -4.72 -0.44
N ALA A 119 10.09 -5.18 0.36
CA ALA A 119 10.35 -6.14 1.44
C ALA A 119 10.94 -7.46 0.91
N MET A 120 10.46 -7.97 -0.22
CA MET A 120 11.03 -9.16 -0.84
C MET A 120 12.46 -8.92 -1.33
N LEU A 121 12.72 -7.78 -1.98
CA LEU A 121 14.07 -7.44 -2.43
C LEU A 121 15.05 -7.29 -1.24
N GLN A 122 14.61 -6.75 -0.11
CA GLN A 122 15.43 -6.70 1.10
C GLN A 122 15.71 -8.11 1.68
N LEU A 123 14.74 -9.03 1.64
CA LEU A 123 14.97 -10.42 2.05
C LEU A 123 15.99 -11.13 1.12
N VAL A 124 16.00 -10.77 -0.16
CA VAL A 124 17.00 -11.24 -1.12
C VAL A 124 18.39 -10.64 -0.80
N GLU A 125 18.47 -9.35 -0.50
CA GLU A 125 19.71 -8.69 -0.04
C GLU A 125 20.28 -9.33 1.22
N ASP A 126 19.41 -9.75 2.13
CA ASP A 126 19.75 -10.48 3.36
C ASP A 126 20.16 -11.95 3.11
N GLY A 127 20.10 -12.45 1.87
CA GLY A 127 20.39 -13.84 1.49
C GLY A 127 19.38 -14.87 2.02
N LYS A 128 18.14 -14.44 2.35
CA LYS A 128 17.08 -15.33 2.86
C LYS A 128 16.32 -16.02 1.75
N ALA A 129 16.36 -15.49 0.54
CA ALA A 129 15.73 -16.03 -0.66
C ALA A 129 16.48 -15.57 -1.92
N ASP A 130 16.24 -16.25 -3.05
CA ASP A 130 16.58 -15.78 -4.38
C ASP A 130 15.29 -15.50 -5.15
N LEU A 131 15.27 -14.45 -5.99
CA LEU A 131 14.07 -14.16 -6.79
C LEU A 131 13.69 -15.29 -7.74
N ASP A 132 14.66 -16.10 -8.16
CA ASP A 132 14.44 -17.23 -9.06
C ASP A 132 14.17 -18.56 -8.33
N ASP A 133 14.08 -18.51 -6.98
CA ASP A 133 13.59 -19.63 -6.20
C ASP A 133 12.12 -19.95 -6.53
N PRO A 134 11.76 -21.25 -6.76
CA PRO A 134 10.37 -21.65 -6.90
C PRO A 134 9.62 -21.44 -5.59
N ILE A 135 8.38 -21.00 -5.68
CA ILE A 135 7.57 -20.72 -4.48
C ILE A 135 7.25 -21.96 -3.67
N SER A 136 7.39 -23.16 -4.24
CA SER A 136 7.23 -24.44 -3.53
C SER A 136 8.14 -24.59 -2.31
N ARG A 137 9.25 -23.86 -2.23
CA ARG A 137 10.11 -23.84 -1.04
C ARG A 137 9.38 -23.37 0.23
N TRP A 138 8.37 -22.53 0.09
CA TRP A 138 7.62 -21.96 1.20
C TRP A 138 6.11 -22.21 1.13
N LEU A 139 5.59 -22.40 -0.07
CA LEU A 139 4.17 -22.58 -0.38
C LEU A 139 3.98 -23.84 -1.25
N PRO A 140 4.30 -25.05 -0.75
CA PRO A 140 4.29 -26.27 -1.57
C PRO A 140 2.90 -26.64 -2.11
N ASP A 141 1.84 -26.19 -1.44
CA ASP A 141 0.45 -26.47 -1.84
C ASP A 141 -0.14 -25.40 -2.77
N ALA A 142 0.63 -24.35 -3.11
CA ALA A 142 0.16 -23.32 -4.03
C ALA A 142 0.06 -23.85 -5.48
N PRO A 143 -0.86 -23.31 -6.30
CA PRO A 143 -0.97 -23.73 -7.69
C PRO A 143 0.33 -23.43 -8.45
N HIS A 144 0.81 -24.40 -9.25
CA HIS A 144 2.03 -24.29 -10.05
C HIS A 144 3.29 -23.92 -9.23
N ALA A 145 3.37 -24.35 -7.97
CA ALA A 145 4.38 -23.91 -7.02
C ALA A 145 5.83 -24.19 -7.47
N ASP A 146 6.06 -25.29 -8.20
CA ASP A 146 7.39 -25.66 -8.72
C ASP A 146 7.80 -24.88 -9.97
N GLU A 147 6.84 -24.24 -10.65
CA GLU A 147 7.05 -23.52 -11.91
C GLU A 147 7.10 -22.00 -11.71
N ILE A 148 6.38 -21.50 -10.71
CA ILE A 148 6.30 -20.07 -10.41
C ILE A 148 7.40 -19.68 -9.42
N THR A 149 8.13 -18.60 -9.72
CA THR A 149 9.20 -18.07 -8.87
C THR A 149 8.75 -16.79 -8.12
N LEU A 150 9.51 -16.40 -7.09
CA LEU A 150 9.28 -15.13 -6.39
C LEU A 150 9.38 -13.92 -7.33
N ARG A 151 10.26 -13.99 -8.34
CA ARG A 151 10.35 -12.97 -9.40
C ARG A 151 9.05 -12.83 -10.17
N MET A 152 8.47 -13.96 -10.59
CA MET A 152 7.24 -13.98 -11.37
C MET A 152 6.05 -13.43 -10.60
N LEU A 153 5.99 -13.64 -9.28
CA LEU A 153 4.93 -13.06 -8.44
C LEU A 153 5.03 -11.53 -8.40
N GLY A 154 6.17 -10.98 -8.01
CA GLY A 154 6.34 -9.52 -7.89
C GLY A 154 6.30 -8.78 -9.23
N ALA A 155 6.68 -9.45 -10.32
CA ALA A 155 6.63 -8.94 -11.69
C ALA A 155 5.28 -9.16 -12.39
N SER A 156 4.37 -9.93 -11.79
CA SER A 156 3.06 -10.33 -12.38
C SER A 156 3.20 -11.08 -13.71
N THR A 157 4.15 -12.04 -13.78
CA THR A 157 4.45 -12.84 -14.95
C THR A 157 4.15 -14.34 -14.76
N SER A 158 3.46 -14.71 -13.68
CA SER A 158 3.15 -16.11 -13.36
C SER A 158 2.14 -16.79 -14.32
N GLY A 159 1.31 -16.02 -15.00
CA GLY A 159 0.20 -16.54 -15.80
C GLY A 159 -1.06 -16.86 -14.99
N LEU A 160 -1.07 -16.66 -13.67
CA LEU A 160 -2.25 -16.87 -12.83
C LEU A 160 -3.40 -15.95 -13.23
N HIS A 161 -4.59 -16.54 -13.34
CA HIS A 161 -5.82 -15.81 -13.62
C HIS A 161 -6.12 -14.81 -12.50
N ASP A 162 -6.54 -13.59 -12.84
CA ASP A 162 -6.98 -12.61 -11.83
C ASP A 162 -8.39 -12.96 -11.34
N TYR A 163 -8.56 -13.13 -10.02
CA TYR A 163 -9.85 -13.44 -9.44
C TYR A 163 -10.79 -12.23 -9.36
N VAL A 164 -10.25 -11.00 -9.39
CA VAL A 164 -11.07 -9.79 -9.19
C VAL A 164 -12.14 -9.61 -10.25
N PRO A 165 -11.88 -9.77 -11.57
CA PRO A 165 -12.92 -9.69 -12.58
C PRO A 165 -13.78 -10.96 -12.71
N ASP A 166 -13.56 -12.01 -11.89
CA ASP A 166 -14.38 -13.23 -11.94
C ASP A 166 -15.83 -12.92 -11.55
N PRO A 167 -16.84 -13.27 -12.38
CA PRO A 167 -18.24 -12.94 -12.11
C PRO A 167 -18.80 -13.55 -10.82
N LYS A 168 -18.31 -14.74 -10.41
CA LYS A 168 -18.76 -15.39 -9.17
C LYS A 168 -18.15 -14.69 -7.96
N PHE A 169 -16.90 -14.28 -8.08
CA PHE A 169 -16.24 -13.50 -7.05
C PHE A 169 -16.95 -12.16 -6.85
N LEU A 170 -17.18 -11.38 -7.93
CA LEU A 170 -17.87 -10.10 -7.86
C LEU A 170 -19.28 -10.22 -7.28
N ALA A 171 -20.04 -11.25 -7.69
CA ALA A 171 -21.37 -11.51 -7.15
C ALA A 171 -21.31 -11.78 -5.62
N ALA A 172 -20.33 -12.54 -5.15
CA ALA A 172 -20.17 -12.82 -3.72
C ALA A 172 -19.67 -11.61 -2.94
N LEU A 173 -18.76 -10.82 -3.50
CA LEU A 173 -18.26 -9.57 -2.92
C LEU A 173 -19.39 -8.55 -2.73
N TYR A 174 -20.21 -8.35 -3.76
CA TYR A 174 -21.30 -7.38 -3.70
C TYR A 174 -22.51 -7.87 -2.89
N ALA A 175 -22.68 -9.19 -2.73
CA ALA A 175 -23.70 -9.73 -1.84
C ALA A 175 -23.39 -9.45 -0.36
N ASP A 176 -22.11 -9.51 0.01
CA ASP A 176 -21.65 -9.23 1.38
C ASP A 176 -20.29 -8.48 1.35
N PRO A 177 -20.28 -7.15 1.23
CA PRO A 177 -19.05 -6.37 1.17
C PRO A 177 -18.28 -6.33 2.51
N PHE A 178 -18.87 -6.85 3.59
CA PHE A 178 -18.24 -6.93 4.91
C PHE A 178 -17.58 -8.29 5.17
N ARG A 179 -17.73 -9.25 4.24
CA ARG A 179 -17.14 -10.57 4.35
C ARG A 179 -15.63 -10.51 4.47
N GLN A 180 -15.07 -11.24 5.46
CA GLN A 180 -13.64 -11.49 5.54
C GLN A 180 -13.27 -12.63 4.58
N TRP A 181 -12.41 -12.35 3.60
CA TRP A 181 -11.85 -13.33 2.68
C TRP A 181 -10.54 -13.89 3.21
N THR A 182 -10.27 -15.15 2.96
CA THR A 182 -8.96 -15.77 3.26
C THR A 182 -8.08 -15.81 2.01
N PRO A 183 -6.75 -15.78 2.16
CA PRO A 183 -5.83 -15.95 1.02
C PRO A 183 -6.11 -17.21 0.20
N ASP A 184 -6.39 -18.33 0.86
CA ASP A 184 -6.64 -19.62 0.19
C ASP A 184 -7.93 -19.61 -0.64
N GLU A 185 -9.00 -18.93 -0.16
CA GLU A 185 -10.22 -18.74 -0.95
C GLU A 185 -9.92 -17.94 -2.24
N LEU A 186 -9.15 -16.86 -2.15
CA LEU A 186 -8.82 -16.01 -3.29
C LEU A 186 -7.93 -16.74 -4.31
N VAL A 187 -6.88 -17.40 -3.83
CA VAL A 187 -6.00 -18.23 -4.67
C VAL A 187 -6.78 -19.38 -5.30
N GLY A 188 -7.71 -20.00 -4.55
CA GLY A 188 -8.58 -21.06 -5.06
C GLY A 188 -9.47 -20.64 -6.21
N ILE A 189 -9.99 -19.40 -6.20
CA ILE A 189 -10.76 -18.85 -7.33
C ILE A 189 -9.86 -18.70 -8.56
N SER A 190 -8.67 -18.13 -8.40
CA SER A 190 -7.68 -18.04 -9.48
C SER A 190 -7.31 -19.41 -10.05
N ALA A 191 -7.01 -20.38 -9.19
CA ALA A 191 -6.61 -21.74 -9.55
C ALA A 191 -7.73 -22.58 -10.21
N ALA A 192 -9.00 -22.17 -10.09
CA ALA A 192 -10.11 -22.78 -10.80
C ALA A 192 -10.09 -22.52 -12.32
N HIS A 193 -9.23 -21.63 -12.78
CA HIS A 193 -8.99 -21.30 -14.19
C HIS A 193 -7.61 -21.79 -14.64
N PRO A 194 -7.44 -22.13 -15.93
CA PRO A 194 -6.13 -22.46 -16.47
C PRO A 194 -5.22 -21.22 -16.45
N LEU A 195 -3.89 -21.45 -16.47
CA LEU A 195 -2.96 -20.35 -16.67
C LEU A 195 -3.25 -19.62 -17.99
N LEU A 196 -3.09 -18.30 -17.98
CA LEU A 196 -3.23 -17.46 -19.18
C LEU A 196 -2.11 -17.70 -20.20
N TYR A 197 -0.95 -18.12 -19.71
CA TYR A 197 0.28 -18.44 -20.46
C TYR A 197 1.25 -19.20 -19.55
N GLU A 198 2.24 -19.83 -20.12
CA GLU A 198 3.33 -20.49 -19.39
C GLU A 198 4.08 -19.49 -18.48
N PRO A 199 4.36 -19.82 -17.22
CA PRO A 199 5.02 -18.93 -16.29
C PRO A 199 6.28 -18.28 -16.87
N GLY A 200 6.40 -16.97 -16.69
CA GLY A 200 7.53 -16.15 -17.17
C GLY A 200 7.50 -15.78 -18.65
N THR A 201 6.56 -16.26 -19.46
CA THR A 201 6.58 -16.04 -20.93
C THR A 201 5.79 -14.82 -21.39
N SER A 202 4.91 -14.28 -20.56
CA SER A 202 4.10 -13.10 -20.85
C SER A 202 3.84 -12.29 -19.59
N TRP A 203 3.01 -11.26 -19.70
CA TRP A 203 2.63 -10.39 -18.59
C TRP A 203 1.12 -10.19 -18.53
N SER A 204 0.56 -10.33 -17.34
CA SER A 204 -0.82 -9.95 -17.03
C SER A 204 -0.92 -9.61 -15.55
N TYR A 205 -1.60 -8.51 -15.22
CA TYR A 205 -1.86 -8.20 -13.83
C TYR A 205 -2.80 -9.23 -13.22
N SER A 206 -2.45 -9.75 -12.05
CA SER A 206 -3.32 -10.62 -11.27
C SER A 206 -3.08 -10.42 -9.78
N HIS A 207 -4.14 -10.18 -9.02
CA HIS A 207 -4.10 -10.06 -7.57
C HIS A 207 -3.59 -11.34 -6.89
N ALA A 208 -3.83 -12.52 -7.51
CA ALA A 208 -3.34 -13.80 -6.97
C ALA A 208 -1.82 -13.83 -6.79
N ASN A 209 -1.06 -13.16 -7.66
CA ASN A 209 0.39 -13.02 -7.51
C ASN A 209 0.76 -12.39 -6.16
N PHE A 210 0.05 -11.33 -5.79
CA PHE A 210 0.38 -10.56 -4.60
C PHE A 210 -0.16 -11.21 -3.33
N VAL A 211 -1.25 -11.98 -3.42
CA VAL A 211 -1.68 -12.87 -2.33
C VAL A 211 -0.59 -13.89 -2.02
N LEU A 212 -0.07 -14.58 -3.03
CA LEU A 212 1.01 -15.56 -2.84
C LEU A 212 2.34 -14.90 -2.42
N LEU A 213 2.66 -13.72 -2.97
CA LEU A 213 3.87 -12.97 -2.56
C LEU A 213 3.81 -12.60 -1.07
N GLY A 214 2.64 -12.18 -0.57
CA GLY A 214 2.46 -11.86 0.84
C GLY A 214 2.58 -13.10 1.73
N GLN A 215 2.00 -14.23 1.34
CA GLN A 215 2.17 -15.51 2.04
C GLN A 215 3.65 -15.94 2.04
N ALA A 216 4.36 -15.78 0.92
CA ALA A 216 5.80 -16.08 0.84
C ALA A 216 6.62 -15.17 1.77
N LEU A 217 6.33 -13.85 1.80
CA LEU A 217 6.96 -12.90 2.71
C LEU A 217 6.80 -13.32 4.18
N GLU A 218 5.60 -13.75 4.59
CA GLU A 218 5.35 -14.24 5.95
C GLU A 218 6.16 -15.52 6.27
N LYS A 219 6.22 -16.46 5.32
CA LYS A 219 6.97 -17.71 5.51
C LYS A 219 8.48 -17.48 5.54
N ILE A 220 9.02 -16.63 4.67
CA ILE A 220 10.46 -16.34 4.60
C ILE A 220 10.90 -15.53 5.83
N SER A 221 10.11 -14.53 6.24
CA SER A 221 10.45 -13.66 7.36
C SER A 221 10.12 -14.25 8.73
N GLY A 222 9.19 -15.19 8.80
CA GLY A 222 8.64 -15.74 10.05
C GLY A 222 7.74 -14.73 10.80
N MET A 223 7.26 -13.68 10.15
CA MET A 223 6.45 -12.61 10.77
C MET A 223 5.17 -12.38 9.97
N PRO A 224 4.07 -11.91 10.60
CA PRO A 224 2.89 -11.42 9.89
C PRO A 224 3.27 -10.29 8.94
N LEU A 225 2.61 -10.21 7.76
CA LEU A 225 2.93 -9.23 6.72
C LEU A 225 2.87 -7.77 7.22
N ALA A 226 1.90 -7.45 8.09
CA ALA A 226 1.79 -6.12 8.68
C ALA A 226 3.05 -5.74 9.49
N GLU A 227 3.64 -6.71 10.21
CA GLU A 227 4.88 -6.48 10.97
C GLU A 227 6.11 -6.41 10.05
N VAL A 228 6.14 -7.20 8.97
CA VAL A 228 7.17 -7.08 7.92
C VAL A 228 7.17 -5.66 7.34
N MET A 229 6.00 -5.18 6.92
CA MET A 229 5.89 -3.84 6.36
C MET A 229 6.26 -2.74 7.34
N LYS A 230 5.86 -2.90 8.61
CA LYS A 230 6.22 -1.94 9.66
C LYS A 230 7.72 -1.86 9.86
N ARG A 231 8.40 -3.00 9.98
CA ARG A 231 9.85 -3.05 10.25
C ARG A 231 10.71 -2.65 9.07
N GLN A 232 10.30 -3.05 7.88
CA GLN A 232 11.13 -2.92 6.68
C GLN A 232 10.79 -1.67 5.87
N ILE A 233 9.57 -1.13 5.98
CA ILE A 233 9.11 -0.03 5.13
C ILE A 233 8.68 1.17 5.97
N THR A 234 7.53 1.09 6.68
CA THR A 234 6.93 2.30 7.26
C THR A 234 7.76 2.88 8.39
N GLY A 235 8.41 2.05 9.22
CA GLY A 235 9.32 2.53 10.26
C GLY A 235 10.57 3.22 9.69
N PRO A 236 11.38 2.56 8.85
CA PRO A 236 12.57 3.19 8.26
C PRO A 236 12.27 4.43 7.41
N ALA A 237 11.12 4.46 6.71
CA ALA A 237 10.70 5.58 5.89
C ALA A 237 10.03 6.73 6.69
N ALA A 238 9.85 6.56 8.00
CA ALA A 238 9.14 7.49 8.89
C ALA A 238 7.70 7.80 8.40
N LEU A 239 6.97 6.74 7.99
CA LEU A 239 5.57 6.82 7.59
C LEU A 239 4.69 6.50 8.81
N ASP A 240 4.64 7.40 9.77
CA ASP A 240 4.07 7.16 11.09
C ASP A 240 2.54 7.02 11.08
N ASN A 241 1.88 7.55 10.04
CA ASN A 241 0.44 7.48 9.84
C ASN A 241 0.03 6.46 8.76
N THR A 242 0.94 5.54 8.45
CA THR A 242 0.71 4.50 7.46
C THR A 242 0.64 3.15 8.13
N ARG A 243 -0.46 2.43 7.92
CA ARG A 243 -0.71 1.10 8.49
C ARG A 243 -1.11 0.13 7.40
N ASN A 244 -0.64 -1.09 7.55
CA ASN A 244 -1.13 -2.22 6.77
C ASN A 244 -2.16 -2.96 7.62
N SER A 245 -3.37 -3.14 7.07
CA SER A 245 -4.51 -3.72 7.79
C SER A 245 -5.20 -4.81 6.99
N PHE A 246 -5.57 -5.88 7.67
CA PHE A 246 -6.39 -6.97 7.11
C PHE A 246 -7.85 -6.87 7.55
N THR A 247 -8.21 -5.75 8.13
CA THR A 247 -9.53 -5.47 8.70
C THR A 247 -10.11 -4.19 8.13
N PRO A 248 -11.44 -3.96 8.29
CA PRO A 248 -12.08 -2.73 7.84
C PRO A 248 -11.67 -1.46 8.60
N GLN A 249 -10.97 -1.55 9.72
CA GLN A 249 -10.64 -0.37 10.53
C GLN A 249 -9.71 0.59 9.78
N ILE A 250 -9.97 1.87 9.96
CA ILE A 250 -9.14 3.00 9.53
C ILE A 250 -8.91 3.87 10.76
N GLU A 251 -7.70 4.43 10.95
CA GLU A 251 -7.41 5.36 12.05
C GLU A 251 -8.12 6.71 11.81
N GLU A 252 -8.62 7.29 12.90
CA GLU A 252 -9.20 8.63 12.85
C GLU A 252 -8.11 9.72 12.74
N PRO A 253 -8.40 10.85 12.10
CA PRO A 253 -9.64 11.16 11.38
C PRO A 253 -9.74 10.42 10.02
N VAL A 254 -10.95 10.04 9.62
CA VAL A 254 -11.18 9.22 8.40
C VAL A 254 -11.74 10.07 7.27
N LEU A 255 -11.18 9.94 6.08
CA LEU A 255 -11.80 10.37 4.85
C LEU A 255 -12.83 9.30 4.42
N HIS A 256 -14.11 9.58 4.57
CA HIS A 256 -15.18 8.65 4.21
C HIS A 256 -15.33 8.51 2.70
N SER A 257 -15.59 7.30 2.25
CA SER A 257 -15.82 6.95 0.86
C SER A 257 -17.21 6.43 0.62
N PHE A 258 -17.72 6.67 -0.57
CA PHE A 258 -19.01 6.20 -1.06
C PHE A 258 -18.82 5.57 -2.43
N ASP A 259 -19.66 4.59 -2.76
CA ASP A 259 -19.56 3.82 -3.99
C ASP A 259 -20.95 3.51 -4.56
N ALA A 260 -21.06 3.34 -5.87
CA ALA A 260 -22.26 2.98 -6.58
C ALA A 260 -22.20 1.60 -7.26
N GLU A 261 -21.11 0.84 -7.11
CA GLU A 261 -20.88 -0.45 -7.77
C GLU A 261 -21.98 -1.50 -7.49
N ARG A 262 -22.66 -1.40 -6.35
CA ARG A 262 -23.79 -2.27 -6.00
C ARG A 262 -25.14 -1.77 -6.51
N GLY A 263 -25.18 -0.79 -7.41
CA GLY A 263 -26.38 -0.22 -8.02
C GLY A 263 -27.08 0.84 -7.18
N LYS A 264 -26.51 1.26 -6.06
CA LYS A 264 -26.95 2.40 -5.24
C LYS A 264 -25.73 3.09 -4.65
N TYR A 265 -25.77 4.40 -4.58
CA TYR A 265 -24.72 5.18 -3.93
C TYR A 265 -24.83 5.02 -2.41
N GLU A 266 -23.84 4.40 -1.80
CA GLU A 266 -23.82 4.07 -0.37
C GLU A 266 -22.41 4.20 0.21
N GLU A 267 -22.31 4.33 1.53
CA GLU A 267 -21.03 4.40 2.22
C GLU A 267 -20.28 3.07 2.10
N SER A 268 -19.04 3.13 1.65
CA SER A 268 -18.15 2.00 1.43
C SER A 268 -16.88 2.02 2.28
N THR A 269 -16.71 3.05 3.10
CA THR A 269 -15.50 3.29 3.94
C THR A 269 -15.03 2.02 4.65
N TYR A 270 -15.96 1.29 5.27
CA TYR A 270 -15.67 0.13 6.08
C TYR A 270 -15.99 -1.22 5.39
N TRP A 271 -16.13 -1.23 4.06
CA TRP A 271 -16.16 -2.49 3.32
C TRP A 271 -14.87 -3.24 3.56
N ASN A 272 -14.98 -4.57 3.65
CA ASN A 272 -13.83 -5.38 4.06
C ASN A 272 -12.78 -5.45 2.96
N PRO A 273 -11.54 -4.99 3.22
CA PRO A 273 -10.48 -4.94 2.23
C PRO A 273 -9.74 -6.27 2.05
N SER A 274 -10.09 -7.33 2.79
CA SER A 274 -9.36 -8.60 2.82
C SER A 274 -9.21 -9.29 1.48
N TRP A 275 -10.05 -8.91 0.52
CA TRP A 275 -10.03 -9.47 -0.84
C TRP A 275 -8.96 -8.84 -1.75
N THR A 276 -8.32 -7.76 -1.38
CA THR A 276 -7.47 -6.97 -2.31
C THR A 276 -6.15 -7.67 -2.64
N THR A 277 -5.27 -7.76 -1.69
CA THR A 277 -3.96 -8.41 -1.85
C THR A 277 -3.59 -9.04 -0.54
N ALA A 278 -2.99 -10.16 -0.48
CA ALA A 278 -2.41 -10.92 0.62
C ALA A 278 -2.81 -10.58 2.07
N PRO A 279 -2.48 -11.38 3.07
CA PRO A 279 -2.87 -11.15 4.46
C PRO A 279 -2.38 -9.78 4.96
N GLY A 280 -3.31 -8.84 5.15
CA GLY A 280 -3.02 -7.52 5.67
C GLY A 280 -2.35 -6.54 4.70
N ALA A 281 -2.51 -6.74 3.39
CA ALA A 281 -1.89 -5.85 2.38
C ALA A 281 -2.82 -4.71 1.91
N VAL A 282 -3.64 -4.17 2.80
CA VAL A 282 -4.39 -2.95 2.51
C VAL A 282 -3.81 -1.81 3.32
N LEU A 283 -3.33 -0.83 2.60
CA LEU A 283 -2.70 0.32 3.19
C LEU A 283 -3.73 1.37 3.55
N ASN A 284 -3.72 1.81 4.81
CA ASN A 284 -4.34 3.04 5.27
C ASN A 284 -3.24 4.06 5.49
N THR A 285 -3.43 5.28 4.98
CA THR A 285 -2.44 6.35 5.05
C THR A 285 -3.11 7.71 4.97
N HIS A 286 -2.37 8.77 5.25
CA HIS A 286 -2.78 10.14 4.94
C HIS A 286 -1.91 10.73 3.82
N ILE A 287 -2.30 11.91 3.29
CA ILE A 287 -1.68 12.43 2.06
C ILE A 287 -0.19 12.79 2.21
N CYS A 288 0.26 13.19 3.39
CA CYS A 288 1.66 13.54 3.62
C CYS A 288 2.56 12.29 3.61
N ASP A 289 2.13 11.21 4.25
CA ASP A 289 2.85 9.94 4.20
C ASP A 289 2.84 9.35 2.79
N LEU A 290 1.73 9.48 2.04
CA LEU A 290 1.67 9.01 0.66
C LEU A 290 2.68 9.75 -0.24
N ALA A 291 2.84 11.07 -0.06
CA ALA A 291 3.84 11.86 -0.78
C ALA A 291 5.28 11.45 -0.37
N ARG A 292 5.53 11.25 0.93
CA ARG A 292 6.83 10.75 1.42
C ARG A 292 7.10 9.35 0.88
N SER A 293 6.09 8.48 0.84
CA SER A 293 6.19 7.15 0.22
C SER A 293 6.61 7.23 -1.25
N ALA A 294 6.03 8.16 -2.02
CA ALA A 294 6.43 8.37 -3.42
C ALA A 294 7.93 8.69 -3.53
N GLU A 295 8.46 9.55 -2.66
CA GLU A 295 9.89 9.89 -2.63
C GLU A 295 10.75 8.67 -2.26
N VAL A 296 10.42 7.97 -1.18
CA VAL A 296 11.15 6.78 -0.70
C VAL A 296 11.23 5.70 -1.78
N VAL A 297 10.10 5.40 -2.40
CA VAL A 297 10.01 4.42 -3.48
C VAL A 297 10.77 4.90 -4.72
N GLY A 298 10.56 6.14 -5.11
CA GLY A 298 11.10 6.69 -6.34
C GLY A 298 12.60 6.96 -6.33
N THR A 299 13.19 7.12 -5.13
CA THR A 299 14.65 7.25 -4.95
C THR A 299 15.34 5.92 -4.67
N GLY A 300 14.56 4.86 -4.36
CA GLY A 300 15.11 3.57 -3.93
C GLY A 300 15.77 3.64 -2.55
N GLU A 301 15.36 4.57 -1.68
CA GLU A 301 15.97 4.83 -0.37
C GLU A 301 16.12 3.59 0.51
N LEU A 302 15.20 2.63 0.38
CA LEU A 302 15.16 1.40 1.19
C LEU A 302 15.87 0.21 0.53
N LEU A 303 16.51 0.37 -0.61
CA LEU A 303 17.11 -0.70 -1.40
C LEU A 303 18.55 -0.37 -1.77
N SER A 304 19.37 -1.39 -1.98
CA SER A 304 20.64 -1.22 -2.67
C SER A 304 20.41 -0.74 -4.12
N PRO A 305 21.41 -0.07 -4.74
CA PRO A 305 21.30 0.34 -6.14
C PRO A 305 21.02 -0.83 -7.10
N GLN A 306 21.47 -2.05 -6.76
CA GLN A 306 21.22 -3.24 -7.55
C GLN A 306 19.75 -3.68 -7.45
N SER A 307 19.21 -3.79 -6.25
CA SER A 307 17.82 -4.15 -6.02
C SER A 307 16.86 -3.10 -6.55
N PHE A 308 17.20 -1.83 -6.44
CA PHE A 308 16.39 -0.77 -7.04
C PHE A 308 16.31 -0.88 -8.57
N LYS A 309 17.37 -1.26 -9.25
CA LYS A 309 17.31 -1.56 -10.70
C LYS A 309 16.38 -2.73 -11.00
N VAL A 310 16.40 -3.79 -10.19
CA VAL A 310 15.50 -4.92 -10.31
C VAL A 310 14.06 -4.50 -10.02
N GLN A 311 13.83 -3.61 -9.05
CA GLN A 311 12.50 -3.06 -8.79
C GLN A 311 11.93 -2.33 -10.02
N LEU A 312 12.76 -1.55 -10.72
CA LEU A 312 12.32 -0.80 -11.89
C LEU A 312 12.08 -1.70 -13.10
N ASP A 313 12.92 -2.69 -13.34
CA ASP A 313 12.72 -3.67 -14.41
C ASP A 313 13.24 -5.06 -13.98
N PRO A 314 12.35 -5.95 -13.52
CA PRO A 314 12.69 -7.34 -13.20
C PRO A 314 12.82 -8.25 -14.45
N GLY A 315 12.78 -7.69 -15.66
CA GLY A 315 12.77 -8.42 -16.92
C GLY A 315 11.39 -8.44 -17.61
N THR A 316 10.52 -7.48 -17.29
CA THR A 316 9.17 -7.40 -17.87
C THR A 316 9.14 -6.69 -19.22
N VAL A 317 10.06 -5.76 -19.49
CA VAL A 317 10.13 -5.05 -20.77
C VAL A 317 10.27 -6.05 -21.93
N GLY A 318 9.35 -5.94 -22.88
CA GLY A 318 9.27 -6.85 -24.02
C GLY A 318 8.28 -8.00 -23.86
N LEU A 319 7.78 -8.28 -22.65
CA LEU A 319 6.73 -9.26 -22.42
C LEU A 319 5.33 -8.71 -22.74
N GLY A 320 4.33 -9.57 -22.69
CA GLY A 320 2.95 -9.22 -23.00
C GLY A 320 2.65 -9.13 -24.49
N GLY A 321 1.44 -8.74 -24.83
CA GLY A 321 0.91 -8.72 -26.18
C GLY A 321 -0.04 -9.88 -26.43
N ASN A 322 -0.34 -10.15 -27.70
CA ASN A 322 -1.30 -11.17 -28.08
C ASN A 322 -0.75 -12.57 -27.83
N THR A 323 -1.29 -13.27 -26.85
CA THR A 323 -1.00 -14.69 -26.57
C THR A 323 -2.28 -15.52 -26.69
N PRO A 324 -2.21 -16.82 -27.05
CA PRO A 324 -3.40 -17.66 -27.27
C PRO A 324 -4.34 -17.73 -26.06
N GLY A 325 -3.85 -17.62 -24.84
CA GLY A 325 -4.64 -17.71 -23.60
C GLY A 325 -5.05 -16.36 -22.99
N CYS A 326 -4.59 -15.24 -23.53
CA CYS A 326 -4.77 -13.94 -22.91
C CYS A 326 -5.07 -12.84 -23.93
N ALA A 327 -6.18 -12.14 -23.72
CA ALA A 327 -6.57 -11.04 -24.59
C ALA A 327 -5.59 -9.86 -24.49
N PRO A 328 -5.36 -9.07 -25.57
CA PRO A 328 -4.46 -7.91 -25.54
C PRO A 328 -4.80 -6.85 -24.49
N LYS A 329 -6.06 -6.74 -24.08
CA LYS A 329 -6.50 -5.82 -23.02
C LYS A 329 -6.01 -6.25 -21.62
N ASP A 330 -5.76 -7.54 -21.41
CA ASP A 330 -5.33 -8.13 -20.14
C ASP A 330 -3.81 -8.42 -20.16
N CYS A 331 -3.27 -8.80 -21.33
CA CYS A 331 -1.85 -9.08 -21.57
C CYS A 331 -1.20 -7.99 -22.44
N PHE A 332 -1.32 -6.74 -22.07
CA PHE A 332 -0.75 -5.66 -22.90
C PHE A 332 0.78 -5.67 -22.93
N ARG A 333 1.34 -5.19 -24.04
CA ARG A 333 2.78 -5.16 -24.28
C ARG A 333 3.48 -4.25 -23.29
N GLN A 334 4.49 -4.78 -22.62
CA GLN A 334 5.37 -4.01 -21.74
C GLN A 334 6.45 -3.32 -22.59
N LEU A 335 6.46 -1.99 -22.55
CA LEU A 335 7.36 -1.15 -23.34
C LEU A 335 8.34 -0.42 -22.43
N PRO A 336 9.53 -0.02 -22.88
CA PRO A 336 10.45 0.81 -22.08
C PRO A 336 9.80 2.08 -21.52
N ALA A 337 8.89 2.70 -22.27
CA ALA A 337 8.17 3.89 -21.84
C ALA A 337 7.03 3.60 -20.84
N ARG A 338 6.50 2.38 -20.81
CA ARG A 338 5.46 1.95 -19.87
C ARG A 338 5.55 0.46 -19.64
N HIS A 339 5.89 0.07 -18.44
CA HIS A 339 5.97 -1.33 -18.02
C HIS A 339 5.71 -1.48 -16.52
N PHE A 340 5.45 -2.71 -16.12
CA PHE A 340 5.34 -3.10 -14.73
C PHE A 340 6.71 -3.57 -14.23
N GLY A 341 7.21 -2.95 -13.19
CA GLY A 341 8.40 -3.34 -12.47
C GLY A 341 8.12 -4.43 -11.43
N TYR A 342 8.92 -4.49 -10.38
CA TYR A 342 8.68 -5.37 -9.24
C TYR A 342 7.78 -4.66 -8.21
N GLY A 343 6.46 -4.77 -8.42
CA GLY A 343 5.44 -4.11 -7.61
C GLY A 343 5.21 -2.63 -7.90
N VAL A 344 5.84 -2.05 -8.90
CA VAL A 344 5.69 -0.64 -9.30
C VAL A 344 5.31 -0.53 -10.77
N ILE A 345 4.75 0.60 -11.17
CA ILE A 345 4.56 0.96 -12.58
C ILE A 345 5.62 2.00 -12.94
N VAL A 346 6.36 1.75 -14.01
CA VAL A 346 7.28 2.73 -14.63
C VAL A 346 6.62 3.29 -15.88
N GLN A 347 6.45 4.60 -15.95
CA GLN A 347 5.78 5.26 -17.08
C GLN A 347 6.43 6.61 -17.39
N ASN A 348 7.05 6.73 -18.56
CA ASN A 348 7.68 7.97 -19.04
C ASN A 348 8.65 8.60 -18.03
N GLY A 349 9.38 7.76 -17.30
CA GLY A 349 10.31 8.16 -16.24
C GLY A 349 9.67 8.29 -14.85
N TRP A 350 8.35 8.29 -14.73
CA TRP A 350 7.66 8.22 -13.45
C TRP A 350 7.70 6.82 -12.87
N ILE A 351 7.89 6.73 -11.56
CA ILE A 351 7.74 5.52 -10.75
C ILE A 351 6.46 5.70 -9.94
N GLN A 352 5.45 4.86 -10.15
CA GLN A 352 4.11 5.11 -9.60
C GLN A 352 3.38 3.85 -9.13
N SER A 353 2.32 4.07 -8.34
CA SER A 353 1.25 3.13 -8.03
C SER A 353 -0.07 3.89 -7.94
N ASN A 354 -1.14 3.36 -8.54
CA ASN A 354 -2.41 4.06 -8.75
C ASN A 354 -3.64 3.21 -8.41
N PRO A 355 -3.81 2.78 -7.16
CA PRO A 355 -4.92 1.93 -6.74
C PRO A 355 -6.29 2.64 -6.80
N SER A 356 -7.33 1.81 -6.93
CA SER A 356 -8.72 2.17 -6.63
C SER A 356 -9.33 1.13 -5.70
N PHE A 357 -10.21 1.54 -4.79
CA PHE A 357 -10.87 0.64 -3.85
C PHE A 357 -12.19 1.28 -3.38
N ALA A 358 -13.32 0.68 -3.76
CA ALA A 358 -14.64 0.99 -3.17
C ALA A 358 -14.88 2.51 -2.99
N GLY A 359 -14.81 3.28 -4.08
CA GLY A 359 -15.03 4.73 -4.10
C GLY A 359 -13.79 5.58 -3.75
N TYR A 360 -12.71 4.99 -3.22
CA TYR A 360 -11.41 5.65 -3.15
C TYR A 360 -10.64 5.47 -4.44
N ALA A 361 -9.94 6.52 -4.87
CA ALA A 361 -8.83 6.42 -5.80
C ALA A 361 -7.60 7.11 -5.22
N ALA A 362 -6.43 6.54 -5.44
CA ALA A 362 -5.17 7.14 -5.00
C ALA A 362 -4.09 7.01 -6.09
N ILE A 363 -3.08 7.85 -5.99
CA ILE A 363 -1.83 7.72 -6.71
C ILE A 363 -0.69 8.25 -5.84
N GLN A 364 0.42 7.52 -5.86
CA GLN A 364 1.73 8.05 -5.55
C GLN A 364 2.61 7.97 -6.80
N ALA A 365 3.28 9.04 -7.14
CA ALA A 365 4.17 9.10 -8.31
C ALA A 365 5.39 9.95 -8.00
N TYR A 366 6.56 9.50 -8.46
CA TYR A 366 7.81 10.23 -8.35
C TYR A 366 8.52 10.29 -9.69
N LEU A 367 9.02 11.48 -10.05
CA LEU A 367 9.84 11.70 -11.24
C LEU A 367 11.29 12.01 -10.82
N PRO A 368 12.22 11.05 -10.92
CA PRO A 368 13.60 11.23 -10.46
C PRO A 368 14.33 12.39 -11.12
N SER A 369 14.11 12.64 -12.42
CA SER A 369 14.78 13.72 -13.17
C SER A 369 14.42 15.13 -12.69
N GLU A 370 13.29 15.28 -12.00
CA GLU A 370 12.78 16.57 -11.50
C GLU A 370 12.70 16.60 -9.97
N HIS A 371 13.10 15.51 -9.30
CA HIS A 371 12.93 15.32 -7.85
C HIS A 371 11.51 15.66 -7.37
N LEU A 372 10.51 15.33 -8.19
CA LEU A 372 9.12 15.72 -8.02
C LEU A 372 8.28 14.55 -7.58
N ALA A 373 7.60 14.67 -6.42
CA ALA A 373 6.57 13.74 -5.99
C ALA A 373 5.17 14.35 -6.14
N ILE A 374 4.23 13.55 -6.62
CA ILE A 374 2.80 13.87 -6.67
C ILE A 374 2.04 12.76 -5.96
N ALA A 375 1.32 13.10 -4.91
CA ALA A 375 0.40 12.22 -4.22
C ALA A 375 -1.01 12.81 -4.28
N VAL A 376 -1.98 12.00 -4.67
CA VAL A 376 -3.40 12.40 -4.74
C VAL A 376 -4.25 11.27 -4.16
N SER A 377 -5.27 11.62 -3.40
CA SER A 377 -6.37 10.75 -3.02
C SER A 377 -7.69 11.46 -3.28
N THR A 378 -8.67 10.72 -3.77
CA THR A 378 -10.01 11.23 -4.06
C THR A 378 -11.07 10.28 -3.57
N THR A 379 -12.26 10.82 -3.28
CA THR A 379 -13.48 10.04 -3.10
C THR A 379 -14.53 10.54 -4.09
N VAL A 380 -15.27 9.59 -4.68
CA VAL A 380 -16.22 9.90 -5.75
C VAL A 380 -17.58 10.32 -5.21
N GLY A 381 -18.24 11.23 -5.91
CA GLY A 381 -19.64 11.59 -5.72
C GLY A 381 -20.57 10.66 -6.52
N PRO A 382 -21.90 10.86 -6.41
CA PRO A 382 -22.89 9.93 -6.98
C PRO A 382 -22.89 9.86 -8.51
N LYS A 383 -22.21 10.74 -9.20
CA LYS A 383 -22.06 10.79 -10.67
C LYS A 383 -20.61 10.72 -11.09
N GLY A 384 -19.69 10.44 -10.15
CA GLY A 384 -18.27 10.32 -10.43
C GLY A 384 -17.99 9.14 -11.38
N PRO A 385 -16.89 9.21 -12.16
CA PRO A 385 -16.53 8.16 -13.10
C PRO A 385 -15.94 6.94 -12.37
N GLU A 386 -16.05 5.78 -12.98
CA GLU A 386 -15.45 4.52 -12.48
C GLU A 386 -13.92 4.45 -12.68
N THR A 387 -13.32 5.45 -13.34
CA THR A 387 -11.88 5.51 -13.59
C THR A 387 -11.12 6.04 -12.38
N ASN A 388 -9.80 5.77 -12.31
CA ASN A 388 -8.96 6.34 -11.25
C ASN A 388 -8.83 7.86 -11.39
N THR A 389 -9.63 8.60 -10.62
CA THR A 389 -9.71 10.07 -10.65
C THR A 389 -8.45 10.74 -10.08
N ALA A 390 -7.76 10.07 -9.14
CA ALA A 390 -6.48 10.55 -8.62
C ALA A 390 -5.39 10.54 -9.71
N GLN A 391 -5.35 9.48 -10.53
CA GLN A 391 -4.47 9.40 -11.71
C GLN A 391 -4.77 10.53 -12.71
N THR A 392 -6.04 10.83 -12.93
CA THR A 392 -6.46 11.93 -13.83
C THR A 392 -5.94 13.28 -13.33
N ILE A 393 -6.07 13.56 -12.04
CA ILE A 393 -5.58 14.81 -11.44
C ILE A 393 -4.06 14.89 -11.53
N ALA A 394 -3.36 13.81 -11.13
CA ALA A 394 -1.89 13.74 -11.19
C ALA A 394 -1.38 13.93 -12.63
N GLY A 395 -2.06 13.33 -13.62
CA GLY A 395 -1.75 13.52 -15.04
C GLY A 395 -1.89 14.96 -15.51
N ARG A 396 -2.94 15.68 -15.08
CA ARG A 396 -3.13 17.12 -15.37
C ARG A 396 -2.03 17.98 -14.73
N ILE A 397 -1.65 17.67 -13.49
CA ILE A 397 -0.55 18.36 -12.79
C ILE A 397 0.77 18.12 -13.53
N ALA A 398 1.08 16.85 -13.85
CA ALA A 398 2.29 16.50 -14.59
C ALA A 398 2.37 17.16 -15.96
N ALA A 399 1.25 17.30 -16.68
CA ALA A 399 1.21 17.99 -17.97
C ALA A 399 1.62 19.46 -17.89
N VAL A 400 1.38 20.11 -16.76
CA VAL A 400 1.79 21.50 -16.50
C VAL A 400 3.23 21.59 -15.99
N LEU A 401 3.58 20.77 -14.98
CA LEU A 401 4.88 20.86 -14.33
C LEU A 401 6.01 20.18 -15.10
N THR A 402 5.70 19.11 -15.84
CA THR A 402 6.68 18.26 -16.53
C THR A 402 6.15 17.82 -17.91
N PRO A 403 5.93 18.75 -18.85
CA PRO A 403 5.23 18.47 -20.10
C PRO A 403 5.93 17.44 -21.00
N LYS A 404 7.21 17.15 -20.75
CA LYS A 404 7.97 16.13 -21.47
C LYS A 404 7.78 14.71 -20.89
N ASN A 405 7.25 14.60 -19.68
CA ASN A 405 7.08 13.35 -18.94
C ASN A 405 5.60 13.14 -18.62
N SER A 406 4.82 12.66 -19.60
CA SER A 406 3.39 12.43 -19.40
C SER A 406 3.15 11.36 -18.34
N LEU A 407 2.28 11.67 -17.38
CA LEU A 407 1.76 10.76 -16.36
C LEU A 407 0.30 10.32 -16.68
N ALA A 408 -0.26 10.77 -17.79
CA ALA A 408 -1.58 10.36 -18.26
C ALA A 408 -1.59 8.86 -18.57
N GLY A 409 -2.68 8.17 -18.15
CA GLY A 409 -2.92 6.75 -18.37
C GLY A 409 -3.27 6.40 -19.82
#